data_9679f9220354411708b0fa73a813b777
#
_entry.id   9679f9220354411708b0fa73a813b777
#
_cell.length_a   1.000
_cell.length_b   1.000
_cell.length_c   1.000
_cell.angle_alpha   90.00
_cell.angle_beta   90.00
_cell.angle_gamma   90.00
#
_symmetry.space_group_name_H-M   'P 1'
#
loop_
_entity.id
_entity.type
_entity.pdbx_description
1 polymer ?
#
loop_
_entity_poly.entity_id
_entity_poly.type
_entity_poly.pdbx_seq_one_letter_code
_entity_poly.pdbx_strand_id
1 'polypeptide(L)'
;MRVFVLGGTGLIGSAVVRELVRRGHEVRGLARSDGATKKLAEFGAMPLPGDIASPERWVGSLPHVDAVIHAACDFNTAMGEIDRRLLDVLLPALAAQPKKPRFIYTGGCWLFGATGDDVAAEETPFRPLPAFAWMVPNLQRVLDAPGIDGIVIHPAMVYEPDGGVFLRFVRDARERGAVRVVQSEAVRWPLVHSEDLANLYALALENAPARSSYIGAAIEGLAVGRIARAFAKRFGTRQQEPEIISTEAIAAELGAWARGYARDQRLSGAKARRELGWAPKHLDPELEIASA
;
A
#
# COMPACT_ATOMS: atom_id res chain seq x y z
N MET A 1 11.73 -4.78 18.46
CA MET A 1 10.31 -4.62 18.85
C MET A 1 9.54 -5.87 18.45
N ARG A 2 8.45 -6.20 19.15
CA ARG A 2 7.48 -7.23 18.75
C ARG A 2 6.42 -6.57 17.89
N VAL A 3 6.38 -6.92 16.62
CA VAL A 3 5.52 -6.28 15.62
C VAL A 3 4.51 -7.27 15.06
N PHE A 4 3.24 -6.90 15.05
CA PHE A 4 2.19 -7.70 14.44
C PHE A 4 1.77 -7.08 13.11
N VAL A 5 1.78 -7.88 12.03
CA VAL A 5 1.49 -7.42 10.67
C VAL A 5 0.22 -8.09 10.14
N LEU A 6 -0.77 -7.28 9.82
CA LEU A 6 -1.97 -7.66 9.07
C LEU A 6 -1.68 -7.49 7.58
N GLY A 7 -1.96 -8.53 6.79
CA GLY A 7 -1.67 -8.52 5.35
C GLY A 7 -0.22 -8.83 4.97
N GLY A 8 0.56 -9.47 5.87
CA GLY A 8 1.98 -9.77 5.71
C GLY A 8 2.37 -10.64 4.50
N THR A 9 1.41 -11.17 3.75
CA THR A 9 1.64 -11.96 2.53
C THR A 9 1.29 -11.23 1.24
N GLY A 10 0.69 -10.04 1.32
CA GLY A 10 0.41 -9.16 0.18
C GLY A 10 1.66 -8.41 -0.30
N LEU A 11 1.55 -7.63 -1.37
CA LEU A 11 2.67 -6.88 -1.95
C LEU A 11 3.38 -5.99 -0.91
N ILE A 12 2.64 -5.07 -0.29
CA ILE A 12 3.19 -4.16 0.73
C ILE A 12 3.64 -4.95 1.96
N GLY A 13 2.74 -5.76 2.50
CA GLY A 13 3.00 -6.46 3.76
C GLY A 13 4.17 -7.44 3.71
N SER A 14 4.39 -8.13 2.59
CA SER A 14 5.53 -9.04 2.44
C SER A 14 6.87 -8.31 2.42
N ALA A 15 6.94 -7.16 1.75
CA ALA A 15 8.13 -6.32 1.77
C ALA A 15 8.38 -5.75 3.19
N VAL A 16 7.32 -5.29 3.87
CA VAL A 16 7.39 -4.80 5.25
C VAL A 16 7.87 -5.89 6.20
N VAL A 17 7.31 -7.11 6.13
CA VAL A 17 7.73 -8.23 6.97
C VAL A 17 9.22 -8.53 6.79
N ARG A 18 9.69 -8.66 5.54
CA ARG A 18 11.11 -8.92 5.25
C ARG A 18 12.02 -7.80 5.79
N GLU A 19 11.64 -6.55 5.60
CA GLU A 19 12.43 -5.41 6.08
C GLU A 19 12.51 -5.36 7.61
N LEU A 20 11.39 -5.61 8.30
CA LEU A 20 11.35 -5.64 9.75
C LEU A 20 12.19 -6.79 10.34
N VAL A 21 12.10 -7.99 9.76
CA VAL A 21 12.94 -9.13 10.15
C VAL A 21 14.41 -8.82 9.90
N ARG A 22 14.77 -8.25 8.75
CA ARG A 22 16.14 -7.82 8.42
C ARG A 22 16.70 -6.83 9.45
N ARG A 23 15.84 -5.96 10.03
CA ARG A 23 16.21 -5.00 11.09
C ARG A 23 16.25 -5.63 12.49
N GLY A 24 15.97 -6.92 12.63
CA GLY A 24 16.01 -7.63 13.91
C GLY A 24 14.76 -7.45 14.77
N HIS A 25 13.61 -7.04 14.19
CA HIS A 25 12.35 -7.07 14.90
C HIS A 25 11.80 -8.49 14.99
N GLU A 26 11.10 -8.81 16.08
CA GLU A 26 10.31 -10.03 16.21
C GLU A 26 8.95 -9.81 15.53
N VAL A 27 8.76 -10.45 14.37
CA VAL A 27 7.57 -10.22 13.54
C VAL A 27 6.59 -11.38 13.65
N ARG A 28 5.31 -11.07 13.89
CA ARG A 28 4.19 -11.99 13.74
C ARG A 28 3.28 -11.50 12.62
N GLY A 29 2.73 -12.42 11.84
CA GLY A 29 1.80 -12.09 10.77
C GLY A 29 0.49 -12.84 10.88
N LEU A 30 -0.64 -12.18 10.62
CA LEU A 30 -1.94 -12.85 10.54
C LEU A 30 -1.99 -13.73 9.29
N ALA A 31 -2.33 -15.01 9.45
CA ALA A 31 -2.38 -16.00 8.38
C ALA A 31 -3.78 -16.61 8.28
N ARG A 32 -4.46 -16.38 7.13
CA ARG A 32 -5.81 -16.94 6.88
C ARG A 32 -5.79 -18.31 6.21
N SER A 33 -4.63 -18.84 5.84
CA SER A 33 -4.48 -20.11 5.14
C SER A 33 -3.11 -20.72 5.39
N ASP A 34 -2.97 -22.02 5.10
CA ASP A 34 -1.69 -22.73 5.19
C ASP A 34 -0.63 -22.13 4.25
N GLY A 35 -1.03 -21.65 3.06
CA GLY A 35 -0.12 -20.96 2.15
C GLY A 35 0.40 -19.65 2.75
N ALA A 36 -0.46 -18.89 3.44
CA ALA A 36 -0.04 -17.68 4.15
C ALA A 36 0.88 -18.00 5.32
N THR A 37 0.60 -19.08 6.06
CA THR A 37 1.44 -19.58 7.16
C THR A 37 2.85 -19.92 6.66
N LYS A 38 2.97 -20.70 5.58
CA LYS A 38 4.26 -21.07 4.99
C LYS A 38 5.04 -19.84 4.52
N LYS A 39 4.38 -18.94 3.79
CA LYS A 39 4.99 -17.73 3.26
C LYS A 39 5.53 -16.80 4.37
N LEU A 40 4.79 -16.62 5.46
CA LEU A 40 5.27 -15.85 6.62
C LEU A 40 6.48 -16.49 7.28
N ALA A 41 6.47 -17.82 7.45
CA ALA A 41 7.62 -18.55 8.01
C ALA A 41 8.87 -18.43 7.12
N GLU A 42 8.71 -18.49 5.78
CA GLU A 42 9.80 -18.27 4.83
C GLU A 42 10.40 -16.86 4.93
N PHE A 43 9.62 -15.87 5.31
CA PHE A 43 10.10 -14.51 5.58
C PHE A 43 10.72 -14.34 6.97
N GLY A 44 10.74 -15.38 7.81
CA GLY A 44 11.25 -15.33 9.17
C GLY A 44 10.24 -14.76 10.19
N ALA A 45 8.96 -14.65 9.84
CA ALA A 45 7.91 -14.21 10.73
C ALA A 45 7.12 -15.39 11.33
N MET A 46 6.65 -15.23 12.56
CA MET A 46 5.79 -16.21 13.22
C MET A 46 4.33 -16.03 12.78
N PRO A 47 3.67 -17.04 12.19
CA PRO A 47 2.29 -16.94 11.81
C PRO A 47 1.35 -16.99 13.02
N LEU A 48 0.30 -16.18 13.01
CA LEU A 48 -0.87 -16.28 13.89
C LEU A 48 -2.08 -16.63 13.00
N PRO A 49 -2.74 -17.79 13.21
CA PRO A 49 -3.93 -18.13 12.45
C PRO A 49 -5.07 -17.15 12.69
N GLY A 50 -5.71 -16.66 11.62
CA GLY A 50 -6.84 -15.75 11.71
C GLY A 50 -7.16 -15.03 10.42
N ASP A 51 -8.33 -14.37 10.38
CA ASP A 51 -8.84 -13.62 9.24
C ASP A 51 -9.27 -12.23 9.71
N ILE A 52 -8.93 -11.19 8.95
CA ILE A 52 -9.36 -9.80 9.22
C ILE A 52 -10.89 -9.65 9.22
N ALA A 53 -11.61 -10.50 8.48
CA ALA A 53 -13.07 -10.52 8.45
C ALA A 53 -13.72 -11.10 9.73
N SER A 54 -12.94 -11.72 10.61
CA SER A 54 -13.42 -12.34 11.87
C SER A 54 -12.48 -12.02 13.04
N PRO A 55 -12.26 -10.74 13.37
CA PRO A 55 -11.26 -10.31 14.36
C PRO A 55 -11.54 -10.87 15.77
N GLU A 56 -12.78 -11.11 16.13
CA GLU A 56 -13.20 -11.64 17.43
C GLU A 56 -12.64 -13.04 17.71
N ARG A 57 -12.29 -13.77 16.66
CA ARG A 57 -11.78 -15.14 16.80
C ARG A 57 -10.32 -15.23 17.17
N TRP A 58 -9.55 -14.18 16.94
CA TRP A 58 -8.09 -14.22 17.13
C TRP A 58 -7.52 -13.07 17.96
N VAL A 59 -8.20 -11.91 18.04
CA VAL A 59 -7.68 -10.75 18.79
C VAL A 59 -7.44 -11.09 20.27
N GLY A 60 -8.30 -11.91 20.88
CA GLY A 60 -8.11 -12.38 22.26
C GLY A 60 -6.86 -13.25 22.48
N SER A 61 -6.32 -13.85 21.42
CA SER A 61 -5.09 -14.64 21.45
C SER A 61 -3.83 -13.86 21.03
N LEU A 62 -3.99 -12.58 20.64
CA LEU A 62 -2.87 -11.74 20.28
C LEU A 62 -1.99 -11.48 21.49
N PRO A 63 -0.70 -11.87 21.47
CA PRO A 63 0.20 -11.56 22.57
C PRO A 63 0.46 -10.05 22.67
N HIS A 64 1.05 -9.60 23.78
CA HIS A 64 1.50 -8.22 23.89
C HIS A 64 2.48 -7.88 22.77
N VAL A 65 2.20 -6.82 22.04
CA VAL A 65 3.00 -6.30 20.94
C VAL A 65 3.42 -4.86 21.21
N ASP A 66 4.57 -4.48 20.67
CA ASP A 66 5.04 -3.10 20.75
C ASP A 66 4.45 -2.27 19.60
N ALA A 67 4.04 -2.94 18.50
CA ALA A 67 3.40 -2.29 17.37
C ALA A 67 2.52 -3.22 16.53
N VAL A 68 1.57 -2.61 15.82
CA VAL A 68 0.77 -3.25 14.77
C VAL A 68 0.94 -2.47 13.46
N ILE A 69 1.09 -3.19 12.35
CA ILE A 69 1.05 -2.63 11.00
C ILE A 69 -0.12 -3.24 10.25
N HIS A 70 -1.06 -2.40 9.85
CA HIS A 70 -2.24 -2.81 9.11
C HIS A 70 -2.06 -2.50 7.61
N ALA A 71 -1.60 -3.50 6.86
CA ALA A 71 -1.41 -3.46 5.41
C ALA A 71 -2.35 -4.45 4.68
N ALA A 72 -3.41 -4.91 5.35
CA ALA A 72 -4.41 -5.78 4.74
C ALA A 72 -5.56 -4.98 4.13
N CYS A 73 -5.92 -5.32 2.90
CA CYS A 73 -7.15 -4.88 2.27
C CYS A 73 -7.71 -6.05 1.44
N ASP A 74 -8.97 -6.34 1.64
CA ASP A 74 -9.68 -7.27 0.78
C ASP A 74 -10.45 -6.45 -0.27
N PHE A 75 -9.94 -6.40 -1.51
CA PHE A 75 -10.49 -5.59 -2.61
C PHE A 75 -11.85 -6.09 -3.12
N ASN A 76 -12.67 -6.65 -2.25
CA ASN A 76 -14.06 -7.00 -2.53
C ASN A 76 -15.03 -5.88 -2.12
N THR A 77 -16.32 -6.11 -2.32
CA THR A 77 -17.38 -5.11 -2.06
C THR A 77 -17.54 -4.74 -0.58
N ALA A 78 -17.13 -5.61 0.34
CA ALA A 78 -17.30 -5.42 1.78
C ALA A 78 -16.04 -4.84 2.47
N MET A 79 -15.00 -4.42 1.71
CA MET A 79 -13.72 -4.02 2.28
C MET A 79 -13.83 -2.96 3.39
N GLY A 80 -14.70 -1.96 3.25
CA GLY A 80 -14.88 -0.91 4.25
C GLY A 80 -15.54 -1.42 5.54
N GLU A 81 -16.47 -2.35 5.44
CA GLU A 81 -17.12 -2.96 6.60
C GLU A 81 -16.16 -3.88 7.36
N ILE A 82 -15.40 -4.67 6.64
CA ILE A 82 -14.37 -5.56 7.20
C ILE A 82 -13.34 -4.72 7.98
N ASP A 83 -12.83 -3.66 7.37
CA ASP A 83 -11.85 -2.79 8.00
C ASP A 83 -12.40 -2.09 9.25
N ARG A 84 -13.61 -1.54 9.16
CA ARG A 84 -14.29 -0.92 10.31
C ARG A 84 -14.44 -1.90 11.46
N ARG A 85 -14.96 -3.11 11.20
CA ARG A 85 -15.15 -4.16 12.20
C ARG A 85 -13.82 -4.61 12.83
N LEU A 86 -12.79 -4.73 12.01
CA LEU A 86 -11.44 -5.04 12.50
C LEU A 86 -10.99 -3.99 13.52
N LEU A 87 -11.12 -2.71 13.20
CA LEU A 87 -10.74 -1.62 14.09
C LEU A 87 -11.62 -1.55 15.34
N ASP A 88 -12.93 -1.87 15.25
CA ASP A 88 -13.85 -1.92 16.39
C ASP A 88 -13.38 -2.91 17.47
N VAL A 89 -12.76 -4.02 17.06
CA VAL A 89 -12.28 -5.07 17.98
C VAL A 89 -10.81 -4.86 18.37
N LEU A 90 -9.97 -4.51 17.41
CA LEU A 90 -8.52 -4.48 17.60
C LEU A 90 -8.06 -3.25 18.41
N LEU A 91 -8.60 -2.05 18.13
CA LEU A 91 -8.15 -0.84 18.81
C LEU A 91 -8.39 -0.88 20.34
N PRO A 92 -9.56 -1.29 20.85
CA PRO A 92 -9.77 -1.44 22.30
C PRO A 92 -8.84 -2.50 22.92
N ALA A 93 -8.63 -3.61 22.26
CA ALA A 93 -7.75 -4.67 22.75
C ALA A 93 -6.29 -4.21 22.85
N LEU A 94 -5.82 -3.41 21.90
CA LEU A 94 -4.49 -2.81 21.94
C LEU A 94 -4.37 -1.74 23.03
N ALA A 95 -5.39 -0.89 23.18
CA ALA A 95 -5.41 0.15 24.21
C ALA A 95 -5.40 -0.41 25.64
N ALA A 96 -5.90 -1.64 25.83
CA ALA A 96 -5.88 -2.34 27.11
C ALA A 96 -4.51 -2.97 27.46
N GLN A 97 -3.53 -2.96 26.56
CA GLN A 97 -2.19 -3.50 26.84
C GLN A 97 -1.44 -2.62 27.85
N PRO A 98 -0.54 -3.21 28.67
CA PRO A 98 0.20 -2.46 29.70
C PRO A 98 1.11 -1.36 29.15
N LYS A 99 1.61 -1.54 27.93
CA LYS A 99 2.39 -0.53 27.20
C LYS A 99 1.60 -0.07 26.01
N LYS A 100 1.60 1.23 25.77
CA LYS A 100 0.96 1.88 24.64
C LYS A 100 1.62 1.42 23.33
N PRO A 101 0.95 0.62 22.49
CA PRO A 101 1.54 0.16 21.23
C PRO A 101 1.43 1.23 20.15
N ARG A 102 2.32 1.15 19.17
CA ARG A 102 2.22 1.91 17.94
C ARG A 102 1.24 1.22 16.98
N PHE A 103 0.50 1.99 16.20
CA PHE A 103 -0.39 1.44 15.17
C PHE A 103 -0.17 2.17 13.85
N ILE A 104 0.40 1.49 12.87
CA ILE A 104 0.56 2.05 11.52
C ILE A 104 -0.58 1.56 10.65
N TYR A 105 -1.44 2.50 10.23
CA TYR A 105 -2.53 2.26 9.30
C TYR A 105 -2.11 2.59 7.88
N THR A 106 -2.39 1.71 6.93
CA THR A 106 -2.15 1.95 5.51
C THR A 106 -3.35 2.66 4.89
N GLY A 107 -3.15 3.91 4.52
CA GLY A 107 -4.06 4.66 3.68
C GLY A 107 -3.84 4.36 2.19
N GLY A 108 -3.82 5.38 1.35
CA GLY A 108 -3.52 5.21 -0.08
C GLY A 108 -3.54 6.53 -0.85
N CYS A 109 -2.90 6.55 -2.01
CA CYS A 109 -2.84 7.72 -2.89
C CYS A 109 -4.24 8.13 -3.40
N TRP A 110 -5.15 7.19 -3.57
CA TRP A 110 -6.49 7.47 -4.10
C TRP A 110 -7.44 8.13 -3.07
N LEU A 111 -6.95 8.43 -1.87
CA LEU A 111 -7.62 9.32 -0.91
C LEU A 111 -7.45 10.79 -1.30
N PHE A 112 -6.41 11.13 -2.05
CA PHE A 112 -6.20 12.45 -2.63
C PHE A 112 -6.91 12.56 -3.98
N GLY A 113 -7.34 13.76 -4.34
CA GLY A 113 -7.97 14.03 -5.63
C GLY A 113 -7.00 13.97 -6.81
N ALA A 114 -7.51 14.19 -8.01
CA ALA A 114 -6.65 14.58 -9.12
C ALA A 114 -5.98 15.93 -8.78
N THR A 115 -4.69 16.06 -9.09
CA THR A 115 -3.91 17.23 -8.67
C THR A 115 -3.66 18.22 -9.79
N GLY A 116 -3.85 17.83 -11.05
CA GLY A 116 -3.39 18.65 -12.16
C GLY A 116 -1.88 18.91 -12.02
N ASP A 117 -1.45 20.14 -12.20
CA ASP A 117 -0.02 20.51 -12.07
C ASP A 117 0.45 20.72 -10.63
N ASP A 118 -0.46 20.75 -9.65
CA ASP A 118 -0.12 20.82 -8.24
C ASP A 118 0.44 19.49 -7.73
N VAL A 119 1.13 19.55 -6.59
CA VAL A 119 1.64 18.38 -5.88
C VAL A 119 0.94 18.31 -4.52
N ALA A 120 0.18 17.25 -4.27
CA ALA A 120 -0.46 17.06 -2.97
C ALA A 120 0.54 16.61 -1.90
N ALA A 121 0.37 17.14 -0.70
CA ALA A 121 1.09 16.80 0.52
C ALA A 121 0.11 16.31 1.59
N GLU A 122 0.61 16.00 2.78
CA GLU A 122 -0.19 15.45 3.87
C GLU A 122 -1.32 16.37 4.36
N GLU A 123 -1.15 17.68 4.17
CA GLU A 123 -2.13 18.71 4.54
C GLU A 123 -3.21 18.93 3.46
N THR A 124 -3.03 18.34 2.27
CA THR A 124 -4.01 18.47 1.19
C THR A 124 -5.32 17.78 1.57
N PRO A 125 -6.47 18.48 1.48
CA PRO A 125 -7.76 17.88 1.82
C PRO A 125 -8.06 16.62 1.02
N PHE A 126 -8.56 15.59 1.68
CA PHE A 126 -8.96 14.37 1.02
C PHE A 126 -10.13 14.59 0.05
N ARG A 127 -10.00 14.03 -1.14
CA ARG A 127 -11.05 13.89 -2.16
C ARG A 127 -11.03 12.44 -2.68
N PRO A 128 -11.46 11.50 -1.82
CA PRO A 128 -11.24 10.08 -2.08
C PRO A 128 -11.97 9.59 -3.34
N LEU A 129 -11.41 8.57 -3.96
CA LEU A 129 -12.17 7.75 -4.89
C LEU A 129 -13.33 7.11 -4.11
N PRO A 130 -14.58 7.12 -4.62
CA PRO A 130 -15.74 6.62 -3.86
C PRO A 130 -15.54 5.22 -3.25
N ALA A 131 -14.88 4.32 -3.97
CA ALA A 131 -14.57 2.97 -3.50
C ALA A 131 -13.65 2.93 -2.24
N PHE A 132 -12.93 4.01 -1.93
CA PHE A 132 -12.02 4.12 -0.78
C PHE A 132 -12.41 5.22 0.21
N ALA A 133 -13.56 5.88 0.04
CA ALA A 133 -14.00 6.95 0.95
C ALA A 133 -14.14 6.51 2.40
N TRP A 134 -14.44 5.23 2.63
CA TRP A 134 -14.52 4.59 3.94
C TRP A 134 -13.20 4.62 4.74
N MET A 135 -12.05 4.73 4.06
CA MET A 135 -10.76 4.80 4.74
C MET A 135 -10.58 6.09 5.54
N VAL A 136 -11.16 7.19 5.09
CA VAL A 136 -10.98 8.51 5.74
C VAL A 136 -11.44 8.50 7.20
N PRO A 137 -12.67 8.09 7.55
CA PRO A 137 -13.05 7.99 8.96
C PRO A 137 -12.22 6.94 9.73
N ASN A 138 -11.82 5.84 9.11
CA ASN A 138 -11.05 4.79 9.78
C ASN A 138 -9.62 5.24 10.13
N LEU A 139 -8.92 5.92 9.21
CA LEU A 139 -7.60 6.47 9.51
C LEU A 139 -7.66 7.54 10.63
N GLN A 140 -8.72 8.35 10.63
CA GLN A 140 -8.90 9.34 11.70
C GLN A 140 -9.12 8.67 13.05
N ARG A 141 -9.89 7.59 13.10
CA ARG A 141 -10.07 6.78 14.33
C ARG A 141 -8.73 6.26 14.86
N VAL A 142 -7.85 5.80 13.98
CA VAL A 142 -6.51 5.33 14.38
C VAL A 142 -5.67 6.47 14.93
N LEU A 143 -5.67 7.63 14.28
CA LEU A 143 -4.92 8.80 14.73
C LEU A 143 -5.41 9.31 16.10
N ASP A 144 -6.72 9.23 16.36
CA ASP A 144 -7.36 9.74 17.58
C ASP A 144 -7.54 8.70 18.67
N ALA A 145 -7.22 7.41 18.40
CA ALA A 145 -7.47 6.33 19.34
C ALA A 145 -6.73 6.53 20.68
N PRO A 146 -7.42 6.55 21.81
CA PRO A 146 -6.75 6.64 23.11
C PRO A 146 -5.96 5.35 23.38
N GLY A 147 -4.85 5.48 24.08
CA GLY A 147 -4.03 4.33 24.46
C GLY A 147 -3.18 3.71 23.35
N ILE A 148 -3.15 4.31 22.15
CA ILE A 148 -2.29 3.90 21.01
C ILE A 148 -1.55 5.09 20.41
N ASP A 149 -0.38 4.85 19.82
CA ASP A 149 0.35 5.82 19.01
C ASP A 149 0.01 5.59 17.53
N GLY A 150 -1.10 6.19 17.07
CA GLY A 150 -1.58 6.08 15.70
C GLY A 150 -0.69 6.82 14.71
N ILE A 151 -0.38 6.16 13.60
CA ILE A 151 0.42 6.68 12.47
C ILE A 151 -0.28 6.24 11.19
N VAL A 152 -0.28 7.09 10.16
CA VAL A 152 -0.82 6.73 8.84
C VAL A 152 0.28 6.84 7.79
N ILE A 153 0.39 5.83 6.93
CA ILE A 153 1.19 5.91 5.72
C ILE A 153 0.24 5.83 4.53
N HIS A 154 0.38 6.78 3.59
CA HIS A 154 -0.32 6.80 2.32
C HIS A 154 0.63 6.33 1.21
N PRO A 155 0.65 5.05 0.85
CA PRO A 155 1.44 4.58 -0.27
C PRO A 155 1.02 5.28 -1.56
N ALA A 156 1.99 5.64 -2.38
CA ALA A 156 1.81 5.89 -3.80
C ALA A 156 1.41 4.59 -4.52
N MET A 157 1.35 4.58 -5.85
CA MET A 157 1.14 3.37 -6.63
C MET A 157 2.35 2.44 -6.45
N VAL A 158 2.14 1.34 -5.72
CA VAL A 158 3.23 0.44 -5.35
C VAL A 158 3.56 -0.50 -6.49
N TYR A 159 4.83 -0.57 -6.85
CA TYR A 159 5.31 -1.40 -7.95
C TYR A 159 6.49 -2.29 -7.56
N GLU A 160 6.66 -3.33 -8.34
CA GLU A 160 7.86 -4.11 -8.59
C GLU A 160 7.96 -4.30 -10.10
N PRO A 161 9.13 -4.59 -10.70
CA PRO A 161 9.26 -4.73 -12.16
C PRO A 161 8.26 -5.70 -12.81
N ASP A 162 7.90 -6.79 -12.09
CA ASP A 162 6.92 -7.78 -12.53
C ASP A 162 5.71 -7.89 -11.56
N GLY A 163 5.49 -6.90 -10.70
CA GLY A 163 4.50 -6.97 -9.64
C GLY A 163 3.79 -5.66 -9.34
N GLY A 164 2.91 -5.71 -8.35
CA GLY A 164 2.15 -4.54 -7.93
C GLY A 164 1.29 -3.97 -9.04
N VAL A 165 1.27 -2.63 -9.16
CA VAL A 165 0.49 -1.94 -10.19
C VAL A 165 0.96 -2.27 -11.61
N PHE A 166 2.21 -2.73 -11.78
CA PHE A 166 2.78 -3.08 -13.08
C PHE A 166 2.35 -4.46 -13.57
N LEU A 167 1.86 -5.34 -12.70
CA LEU A 167 1.42 -6.69 -13.10
C LEU A 167 0.39 -6.67 -14.24
N ARG A 168 -0.47 -5.63 -14.30
CA ARG A 168 -1.42 -5.47 -15.39
C ARG A 168 -0.72 -5.24 -16.73
N PHE A 169 0.33 -4.43 -16.76
CA PHE A 169 1.11 -4.18 -17.98
C PHE A 169 1.85 -5.42 -18.46
N VAL A 170 2.39 -6.21 -17.54
CA VAL A 170 3.00 -7.52 -17.85
C VAL A 170 1.99 -8.46 -18.51
N ARG A 171 0.77 -8.55 -17.94
CA ARG A 171 -0.29 -9.39 -18.51
C ARG A 171 -0.74 -8.89 -19.89
N ASP A 172 -0.98 -7.59 -20.03
CA ASP A 172 -1.38 -6.99 -21.31
C ASP A 172 -0.32 -7.26 -22.38
N ALA A 173 0.96 -7.07 -22.10
CA ALA A 173 2.04 -7.30 -23.03
C ALA A 173 2.12 -8.78 -23.47
N ARG A 174 2.00 -9.71 -22.54
CA ARG A 174 2.11 -11.16 -22.80
C ARG A 174 0.87 -11.73 -23.50
N GLU A 175 -0.32 -11.33 -23.08
CA GLU A 175 -1.56 -11.96 -23.51
C GLU A 175 -2.21 -11.26 -24.71
N ARG A 176 -1.99 -9.95 -24.85
CA ARG A 176 -2.64 -9.11 -25.88
C ARG A 176 -1.68 -8.66 -26.98
N GLY A 177 -0.38 -8.62 -26.70
CA GLY A 177 0.60 -8.04 -27.60
C GLY A 177 0.50 -6.51 -27.74
N ALA A 178 -0.17 -5.85 -26.77
CA ALA A 178 -0.28 -4.40 -26.62
C ALA A 178 -0.49 -4.07 -25.15
N VAL A 179 0.05 -2.96 -24.67
CA VAL A 179 -0.10 -2.49 -23.30
C VAL A 179 -1.19 -1.42 -23.23
N ARG A 180 -2.16 -1.59 -22.34
CA ARG A 180 -3.29 -0.68 -22.21
C ARG A 180 -3.06 0.38 -21.13
N VAL A 181 -3.40 1.63 -21.42
CA VAL A 181 -3.48 2.74 -20.46
C VAL A 181 -4.92 3.24 -20.33
N VAL A 182 -5.26 3.74 -19.14
CA VAL A 182 -6.63 4.17 -18.87
C VAL A 182 -6.75 5.67 -19.13
N GLN A 183 -7.73 6.07 -19.96
CA GLN A 183 -8.12 7.43 -20.28
C GLN A 183 -7.10 8.21 -21.13
N SER A 184 -5.83 8.26 -20.75
CA SER A 184 -4.78 9.00 -21.45
C SER A 184 -3.39 8.54 -21.04
N GLU A 185 -2.46 8.61 -21.98
CA GLU A 185 -1.03 8.38 -21.72
C GLU A 185 -0.40 9.45 -20.83
N ALA A 186 -1.00 10.64 -20.79
CA ALA A 186 -0.53 11.77 -19.98
C ALA A 186 -0.93 11.66 -18.49
N VAL A 187 -1.81 10.74 -18.12
CA VAL A 187 -2.14 10.48 -16.72
C VAL A 187 -0.87 10.17 -15.95
N ARG A 188 -0.64 10.88 -14.86
CA ARG A 188 0.54 10.70 -14.00
C ARG A 188 0.20 9.86 -12.78
N TRP A 189 1.06 8.92 -12.49
CA TRP A 189 0.98 8.13 -11.27
C TRP A 189 2.14 8.48 -10.33
N PRO A 190 1.87 8.83 -9.07
CA PRO A 190 2.90 8.81 -8.05
C PRO A 190 3.31 7.36 -7.83
N LEU A 191 4.61 7.09 -7.70
CA LEU A 191 5.13 5.73 -7.65
C LEU A 191 6.04 5.52 -6.43
N VAL A 192 6.05 4.28 -5.95
CA VAL A 192 7.01 3.82 -4.94
C VAL A 192 7.29 2.33 -5.14
N HIS A 193 8.56 1.95 -5.12
CA HIS A 193 8.94 0.53 -5.11
C HIS A 193 8.60 -0.10 -3.76
N SER A 194 8.22 -1.38 -3.75
CA SER A 194 7.81 -2.09 -2.53
C SER A 194 8.87 -2.06 -1.41
N GLU A 195 10.16 -2.16 -1.76
CA GLU A 195 11.27 -2.11 -0.81
C GLU A 195 11.47 -0.72 -0.20
N ASP A 196 11.39 0.35 -1.01
CA ASP A 196 11.47 1.71 -0.51
C ASP A 196 10.30 2.05 0.41
N LEU A 197 9.11 1.56 0.08
CA LEU A 197 7.95 1.71 0.94
C LEU A 197 8.12 0.92 2.25
N ALA A 198 8.62 -0.31 2.20
CA ALA A 198 8.90 -1.11 3.39
C ALA A 198 9.90 -0.42 4.32
N ASN A 199 10.94 0.20 3.74
CA ASN A 199 11.89 1.05 4.49
C ASN A 199 11.17 2.22 5.18
N LEU A 200 10.21 2.89 4.51
CA LEU A 200 9.40 3.95 5.12
C LEU A 200 8.58 3.43 6.31
N TYR A 201 7.94 2.26 6.18
CA TYR A 201 7.20 1.64 7.29
C TYR A 201 8.10 1.38 8.50
N ALA A 202 9.30 0.86 8.27
CA ALA A 202 10.25 0.59 9.34
C ALA A 202 10.74 1.90 10.01
N LEU A 203 11.07 2.92 9.24
CA LEU A 203 11.44 4.24 9.76
C LEU A 203 10.30 4.89 10.55
N ALA A 204 9.08 4.81 10.06
CA ALA A 204 7.90 5.32 10.75
C ALA A 204 7.63 4.53 12.04
N LEU A 205 7.80 3.21 12.02
CA LEU A 205 7.70 2.36 13.19
C LEU A 205 8.68 2.78 14.28
N GLU A 206 9.90 3.09 13.91
CA GLU A 206 10.98 3.40 14.84
C GLU A 206 10.94 4.85 15.35
N ASN A 207 10.60 5.83 14.48
CA ASN A 207 10.87 7.25 14.72
C ASN A 207 9.67 8.18 14.60
N ALA A 208 8.56 7.80 13.94
CA ALA A 208 7.47 8.74 13.70
C ALA A 208 6.80 9.18 15.01
N PRO A 209 6.47 10.45 15.20
CA PRO A 209 5.64 10.87 16.33
C PRO A 209 4.23 10.29 16.19
N ALA A 210 3.57 10.09 17.34
CA ALA A 210 2.15 9.72 17.36
C ALA A 210 1.30 10.78 16.64
N ARG A 211 0.18 10.35 16.06
CA ARG A 211 -0.77 11.20 15.32
C ARG A 211 -0.16 11.85 14.08
N SER A 212 0.81 11.19 13.46
CA SER A 212 1.45 11.65 12.23
C SER A 212 0.96 10.89 10.99
N SER A 213 1.10 11.55 9.85
CA SER A 213 0.77 10.99 8.54
C SER A 213 1.91 11.25 7.57
N TYR A 214 2.20 10.27 6.68
CA TYR A 214 3.26 10.36 5.67
C TYR A 214 2.80 9.82 4.33
N ILE A 215 3.15 10.53 3.26
CA ILE A 215 2.98 10.07 1.89
C ILE A 215 4.23 9.30 1.46
N GLY A 216 4.07 8.04 1.10
CA GLY A 216 5.13 7.19 0.58
C GLY A 216 5.21 7.30 -0.95
N ALA A 217 5.63 8.46 -1.47
CA ALA A 217 5.87 8.68 -2.90
C ALA A 217 7.35 8.93 -3.14
N ALA A 218 8.02 7.95 -3.77
CA ALA A 218 9.42 8.08 -4.18
C ALA A 218 9.53 8.97 -5.42
N ILE A 219 8.60 8.80 -6.35
CA ILE A 219 8.43 9.56 -7.58
C ILE A 219 7.08 10.28 -7.49
N GLU A 220 7.09 11.59 -7.59
CA GLU A 220 5.89 12.41 -7.40
C GLU A 220 4.79 12.14 -8.43
N GLY A 221 5.18 11.92 -9.69
CA GLY A 221 4.25 11.62 -10.77
C GLY A 221 4.96 11.31 -12.07
N LEU A 222 4.74 10.12 -12.61
CA LEU A 222 5.29 9.66 -13.89
C LEU A 222 4.14 9.39 -14.86
N ALA A 223 4.23 9.91 -16.08
CA ALA A 223 3.23 9.68 -17.12
C ALA A 223 3.12 8.18 -17.44
N VAL A 224 1.91 7.63 -17.36
CA VAL A 224 1.66 6.18 -17.50
C VAL A 224 2.01 5.67 -18.90
N GLY A 225 1.94 6.52 -19.93
CA GLY A 225 2.36 6.18 -21.27
C GLY A 225 3.86 5.81 -21.38
N ARG A 226 4.72 6.46 -20.59
CA ARG A 226 6.16 6.10 -20.52
C ARG A 226 6.34 4.70 -19.97
N ILE A 227 5.64 4.37 -18.89
CA ILE A 227 5.67 3.04 -18.27
C ILE A 227 5.19 1.99 -19.27
N ALA A 228 4.07 2.26 -19.94
CA ALA A 228 3.50 1.34 -20.92
C ALA A 228 4.45 1.05 -22.09
N ARG A 229 5.13 2.08 -22.62
CA ARG A 229 6.14 1.90 -23.68
C ARG A 229 7.36 1.09 -23.21
N ALA A 230 7.79 1.29 -21.95
CA ALA A 230 8.88 0.49 -21.38
C ALA A 230 8.50 -1.00 -21.36
N PHE A 231 7.29 -1.35 -20.97
CA PHE A 231 6.78 -2.73 -21.02
C PHE A 231 6.61 -3.24 -22.44
N ALA A 232 6.07 -2.43 -23.35
CA ALA A 232 5.93 -2.80 -24.76
C ALA A 232 7.31 -3.15 -25.37
N LYS A 233 8.32 -2.34 -25.11
CA LYS A 233 9.70 -2.57 -25.53
C LYS A 233 10.28 -3.84 -24.91
N ARG A 234 10.18 -4.00 -23.59
CA ARG A 234 10.70 -5.18 -22.86
C ARG A 234 10.15 -6.49 -23.39
N PHE A 235 8.85 -6.56 -23.65
CA PHE A 235 8.18 -7.78 -24.11
C PHE A 235 8.10 -7.91 -25.64
N GLY A 236 8.63 -6.94 -26.41
CA GLY A 236 8.61 -6.99 -27.87
C GLY A 236 7.19 -7.06 -28.42
N THR A 237 6.24 -6.30 -27.86
CA THR A 237 4.85 -6.31 -28.30
C THR A 237 4.73 -5.85 -29.76
N ARG A 238 3.70 -6.36 -30.48
CA ARG A 238 3.43 -5.96 -31.87
C ARG A 238 3.13 -4.47 -31.97
N GLN A 239 2.35 -3.95 -31.00
CA GLN A 239 2.03 -2.55 -30.88
C GLN A 239 2.91 -1.93 -29.80
N GLN A 240 3.78 -0.99 -30.19
CA GLN A 240 4.68 -0.31 -29.25
C GLN A 240 4.00 0.86 -28.54
N GLU A 241 3.05 1.53 -29.20
CA GLU A 241 2.25 2.59 -28.58
C GLU A 241 1.13 1.99 -27.74
N PRO A 242 0.84 2.56 -26.56
CA PRO A 242 -0.21 2.07 -25.68
C PRO A 242 -1.60 2.13 -26.32
N GLU A 243 -2.42 1.14 -26.03
CA GLU A 243 -3.84 1.17 -26.33
C GLU A 243 -4.57 1.97 -25.24
N ILE A 244 -5.36 2.98 -25.62
CA ILE A 244 -6.13 3.78 -24.68
C ILE A 244 -7.48 3.11 -24.46
N ILE A 245 -7.81 2.79 -23.20
CA ILE A 245 -9.10 2.25 -22.80
C ILE A 245 -9.86 3.24 -21.90
N SER A 246 -11.20 3.15 -21.90
CA SER A 246 -12.02 4.01 -21.05
C SER A 246 -11.95 3.61 -19.57
N THR A 247 -12.30 4.55 -18.71
CA THR A 247 -12.44 4.33 -17.26
C THR A 247 -13.54 3.30 -16.96
N GLU A 248 -14.58 3.26 -17.79
CA GLU A 248 -15.69 2.30 -17.67
C GLU A 248 -15.23 0.89 -18.03
N ALA A 249 -14.42 0.75 -19.09
CA ALA A 249 -13.89 -0.55 -19.52
C ALA A 249 -13.03 -1.20 -18.40
N ILE A 250 -12.11 -0.45 -17.79
CA ILE A 250 -11.29 -0.98 -16.71
C ILE A 250 -12.11 -1.25 -15.44
N ALA A 251 -13.13 -0.44 -15.15
CA ALA A 251 -14.03 -0.66 -14.02
C ALA A 251 -14.92 -1.90 -14.21
N ALA A 252 -15.32 -2.21 -15.43
CA ALA A 252 -16.06 -3.43 -15.75
C ALA A 252 -15.18 -4.69 -15.60
N GLU A 253 -13.89 -4.58 -15.92
CA GLU A 253 -12.92 -5.70 -15.82
C GLU A 253 -12.48 -5.99 -14.38
N LEU A 254 -12.19 -4.97 -13.58
CA LEU A 254 -11.53 -5.11 -12.27
C LEU A 254 -12.36 -4.63 -11.08
N GLY A 255 -13.51 -4.02 -11.33
CA GLY A 255 -14.35 -3.40 -10.30
C GLY A 255 -14.22 -1.88 -10.24
N ALA A 256 -15.15 -1.23 -9.53
CA ALA A 256 -15.28 0.22 -9.46
C ALA A 256 -14.02 0.94 -8.95
N TRP A 257 -13.22 0.27 -8.11
CA TRP A 257 -11.97 0.81 -7.59
C TRP A 257 -10.92 1.10 -8.68
N ALA A 258 -10.96 0.35 -9.78
CA ALA A 258 -10.00 0.49 -10.88
C ALA A 258 -10.15 1.82 -11.65
N ARG A 259 -11.22 2.60 -11.41
CA ARG A 259 -11.31 3.99 -11.88
C ARG A 259 -10.16 4.86 -11.37
N GLY A 260 -9.51 4.45 -10.28
CA GLY A 260 -8.31 5.10 -9.76
C GLY A 260 -7.14 5.16 -10.75
N TYR A 261 -7.06 4.21 -11.69
CA TYR A 261 -6.00 4.22 -12.72
C TYR A 261 -6.07 5.43 -13.67
N ALA A 262 -7.23 6.06 -13.81
CA ALA A 262 -7.42 7.27 -14.62
C ALA A 262 -7.12 8.57 -13.82
N ARG A 263 -6.79 8.46 -12.52
CA ARG A 263 -6.58 9.63 -11.66
C ARG A 263 -5.19 10.20 -11.90
N ASP A 264 -5.13 11.39 -12.49
CA ASP A 264 -3.88 12.14 -12.68
C ASP A 264 -3.44 12.74 -11.34
N GLN A 265 -2.35 12.24 -10.79
CA GLN A 265 -1.88 12.61 -9.45
C GLN A 265 -0.39 12.86 -9.42
N ARG A 266 -0.02 13.87 -8.61
CA ARG A 266 1.34 14.10 -8.13
C ARG A 266 1.31 14.20 -6.61
N LEU A 267 2.09 13.36 -5.93
CA LEU A 267 2.14 13.32 -4.46
C LEU A 267 3.57 13.48 -3.97
N SER A 268 3.75 14.26 -2.90
CA SER A 268 5.07 14.54 -2.34
C SER A 268 5.43 13.62 -1.18
N GLY A 269 6.57 12.93 -1.28
CA GLY A 269 7.20 12.24 -0.14
C GLY A 269 8.19 13.13 0.66
N ALA A 270 8.14 14.44 0.51
CA ALA A 270 9.11 15.36 1.12
C ALA A 270 9.09 15.32 2.65
N LYS A 271 7.91 15.19 3.26
CA LYS A 271 7.76 15.08 4.72
C LYS A 271 8.47 13.84 5.27
N ALA A 272 8.26 12.70 4.66
CA ALA A 272 8.93 11.45 5.04
C ALA A 272 10.46 11.56 4.93
N ARG A 273 10.96 12.18 3.87
CA ARG A 273 12.40 12.45 3.70
C ARG A 273 12.94 13.34 4.79
N ARG A 274 12.27 14.45 5.07
CA ARG A 274 12.71 15.46 6.06
C ARG A 274 12.64 14.95 7.49
N GLU A 275 11.56 14.31 7.88
CA GLU A 275 11.28 13.97 9.28
C GLU A 275 11.79 12.60 9.69
N LEU A 276 11.81 11.63 8.74
CA LEU A 276 12.21 10.26 9.03
C LEU A 276 13.54 9.86 8.38
N GLY A 277 14.16 10.74 7.60
CA GLY A 277 15.37 10.42 6.84
C GLY A 277 15.12 9.39 5.74
N TRP A 278 13.87 9.27 5.23
CA TRP A 278 13.53 8.33 4.18
C TRP A 278 14.26 8.67 2.87
N ALA A 279 15.08 7.74 2.41
CA ALA A 279 15.89 7.89 1.19
C ALA A 279 15.58 6.74 0.22
N PRO A 280 14.52 6.87 -0.61
CA PRO A 280 14.18 5.85 -1.60
C PRO A 280 15.29 5.70 -2.64
N LYS A 281 15.49 4.47 -3.10
CA LYS A 281 16.57 4.10 -4.02
C LYS A 281 16.08 3.82 -5.44
N HIS A 282 14.84 3.37 -5.57
CA HIS A 282 14.20 2.99 -6.83
C HIS A 282 13.51 4.22 -7.44
N LEU A 283 14.27 5.01 -8.22
CA LEU A 283 13.82 6.28 -8.77
C LEU A 283 13.66 6.27 -10.30
N ASP A 284 14.03 5.19 -10.96
CA ASP A 284 13.91 5.01 -12.42
C ASP A 284 13.21 3.69 -12.76
N PRO A 285 11.87 3.65 -12.69
CA PRO A 285 11.10 2.44 -12.99
C PRO A 285 11.25 1.98 -14.45
N GLU A 286 11.55 2.88 -15.38
CA GLU A 286 11.77 2.50 -16.80
C GLU A 286 13.06 1.68 -16.96
N LEU A 287 14.12 2.08 -16.27
CA LEU A 287 15.39 1.33 -16.24
C LEU A 287 15.18 -0.03 -15.54
N GLU A 288 14.46 -0.06 -14.43
CA GLU A 288 14.16 -1.30 -13.70
C GLU A 288 13.32 -2.27 -14.55
N ILE A 289 12.31 -1.77 -15.26
CA ILE A 289 11.50 -2.57 -16.21
C ILE A 289 12.40 -3.15 -17.31
N ALA A 290 13.34 -2.36 -17.84
CA ALA A 290 14.22 -2.81 -18.92
C ALA A 290 15.25 -3.85 -18.45
N SER A 291 15.59 -3.88 -17.17
CA SER A 291 16.64 -4.73 -16.58
C SER A 291 16.12 -6.03 -15.96
N ALA A 292 14.80 -6.19 -15.82
CA ALA A 292 14.14 -7.31 -15.12
C ALA A 292 13.91 -8.57 -15.99
#